data_fd188e8ccaea8a18346e2f3ebce15ab1
#
_entry.id   fd188e8ccaea8a18346e2f3ebce15ab1
#
_cell.length_a   1.000
_cell.length_b   1.000
_cell.length_c   1.000
_cell.angle_alpha   90.00
_cell.angle_beta   90.00
_cell.angle_gamma   90.00
#
_symmetry.space_group_name_H-M   'P 1'
#
loop_
_entity.id
_entity.type
_entity.pdbx_description
1 polymer ?
#
loop_
_entity_poly.entity_id
_entity_poly.type
_entity_poly.pdbx_seq_one_letter_code
_entity_poly.pdbx_strand_id
1 'polypeptide(L)'
;MVSSRDVFLRRAVIFGALLFFAISANAQASTRWSEAQANQWYKQQPWLVGSNFIPADAINELEMWQADTFDPQEIDKELGWAEGLGMNTMRVFLHDLLWQQDSAGFQKRIDTFLSIASRHHIRPLFVLFDSCWDPNPKLGPQHPPIPGVHNSGWVQSPGAKALTDLAQEARLRSYVEGVVGAFANDPRVLGWDVWNEPSNTNGGAYGKIELSDKQKRVLELLPKVFAWARSAHPSQPLTSGLWEGDWSSPDKMDSIARVQFEQSDVLTFHNYAWPEDFEKHVRWLEQYKRPVLCTEFMARSVGSTFDTILPIAKQHHVAAINWGFVVGKTQTNLPWDSWQKPYVLEQPPVWFHEVLYPDGHPYRQREADLIRELTKGH
;
A
#
# COMPACT_ATOMS: atom_id res chain seq x y z
N MET A 1 -71.75 64.89 -32.49
CA MET A 1 -72.70 63.79 -32.27
C MET A 1 -71.90 62.48 -32.18
N VAL A 2 -72.11 61.74 -31.11
CA VAL A 2 -71.76 60.31 -30.91
C VAL A 2 -70.24 60.04 -30.75
N SER A 3 -69.81 59.85 -29.64
CA SER A 3 -69.85 58.89 -28.56
C SER A 3 -68.63 57.92 -28.59
N SER A 4 -67.82 58.12 -27.62
CA SER A 4 -66.63 57.27 -27.22
C SER A 4 -67.08 55.96 -26.70
N ARG A 5 -66.29 54.92 -26.86
CA ARG A 5 -66.26 53.76 -25.94
C ARG A 5 -64.80 53.32 -25.69
N ASP A 6 -64.43 53.51 -24.46
CA ASP A 6 -63.17 53.03 -23.88
C ASP A 6 -63.11 51.50 -23.89
N VAL A 7 -62.01 50.95 -24.33
CA VAL A 7 -61.67 49.52 -24.11
C VAL A 7 -60.45 49.46 -23.24
N PHE A 8 -60.68 49.14 -21.97
CA PHE A 8 -59.64 48.80 -20.98
C PHE A 8 -58.97 47.49 -21.31
N LEU A 9 -57.70 47.52 -21.73
CA LEU A 9 -56.88 46.36 -21.82
C LEU A 9 -56.24 46.10 -20.41
N ARG A 10 -56.72 45.08 -19.73
CA ARG A 10 -56.05 44.55 -18.51
C ARG A 10 -54.85 43.71 -18.94
N ARG A 11 -53.63 44.23 -18.65
CA ARG A 11 -52.40 43.42 -18.72
C ARG A 11 -52.31 42.60 -17.45
N ALA A 12 -52.47 41.28 -17.58
CA ALA A 12 -52.13 40.31 -16.54
C ALA A 12 -50.62 40.12 -16.54
N VAL A 13 -49.96 40.54 -15.45
CA VAL A 13 -48.57 40.26 -15.19
C VAL A 13 -48.51 38.89 -14.51
N ILE A 14 -48.03 37.89 -15.25
CA ILE A 14 -47.74 36.54 -14.66
C ILE A 14 -46.36 36.62 -14.04
N PHE A 15 -46.30 36.66 -12.71
CA PHE A 15 -45.08 36.43 -11.92
C PHE A 15 -44.78 34.95 -11.93
N GLY A 16 -43.87 34.51 -12.77
CA GLY A 16 -43.31 33.16 -12.73
C GLY A 16 -42.29 33.08 -11.57
N ALA A 17 -42.69 32.51 -10.48
CA ALA A 17 -41.74 32.18 -9.40
C ALA A 17 -40.88 30.95 -9.83
N LEU A 18 -39.67 31.23 -10.27
CA LEU A 18 -38.63 30.21 -10.43
C LEU A 18 -38.16 29.74 -9.04
N LEU A 19 -38.69 28.61 -8.58
CA LEU A 19 -38.16 27.88 -7.45
C LEU A 19 -36.82 27.28 -7.86
N PHE A 20 -35.71 27.91 -7.47
CA PHE A 20 -34.39 27.27 -7.43
C PHE A 20 -34.38 26.24 -6.30
N PHE A 21 -34.56 24.96 -6.63
CA PHE A 21 -34.18 23.88 -5.74
C PHE A 21 -32.64 23.87 -5.68
N ALA A 22 -32.09 24.50 -4.67
CA ALA A 22 -30.70 24.27 -4.27
C ALA A 22 -30.62 22.83 -3.75
N ILE A 23 -30.18 21.91 -4.59
CA ILE A 23 -29.75 20.58 -4.14
C ILE A 23 -28.46 20.83 -3.35
N SER A 24 -28.61 20.98 -2.04
CA SER A 24 -27.49 20.88 -1.12
C SER A 24 -26.99 19.43 -1.22
N ALA A 25 -25.99 19.18 -2.05
CA ALA A 25 -25.20 17.96 -1.96
C ALA A 25 -24.52 18.02 -0.59
N ASN A 26 -25.16 17.46 0.42
CA ASN A 26 -24.46 17.04 1.63
C ASN A 26 -23.38 16.05 1.15
N ALA A 27 -22.15 16.52 1.05
CA ALA A 27 -21.00 15.64 0.93
C ALA A 27 -20.94 14.83 2.23
N GLN A 28 -21.66 13.73 2.26
CA GLN A 28 -21.59 12.78 3.34
C GLN A 28 -20.15 12.27 3.36
N ALA A 29 -19.44 12.53 4.45
CA ALA A 29 -18.09 12.04 4.61
C ALA A 29 -18.08 10.54 4.25
N SER A 30 -17.24 10.15 3.30
CA SER A 30 -17.13 8.77 2.86
C SER A 30 -16.79 7.90 4.07
N THR A 31 -17.68 7.00 4.42
CA THR A 31 -17.52 6.10 5.57
C THR A 31 -16.77 4.84 5.15
N ARG A 32 -16.22 4.10 6.12
CA ARG A 32 -15.71 2.74 5.92
C ARG A 32 -16.72 1.92 5.13
N TRP A 33 -16.26 1.12 4.19
CA TRP A 33 -17.14 0.20 3.46
C TRP A 33 -17.87 -0.74 4.39
N SER A 34 -19.12 -1.06 4.07
CA SER A 34 -19.84 -2.14 4.72
C SER A 34 -19.16 -3.49 4.45
N GLU A 35 -19.41 -4.50 5.29
CA GLU A 35 -18.95 -5.87 5.05
C GLU A 35 -19.43 -6.39 3.69
N ALA A 36 -20.69 -6.10 3.33
CA ALA A 36 -21.25 -6.51 2.05
C ALA A 36 -20.51 -5.89 0.86
N GLN A 37 -20.19 -4.59 0.93
CA GLN A 37 -19.43 -3.89 -0.12
C GLN A 37 -18.02 -4.44 -0.26
N ALA A 38 -17.31 -4.64 0.85
CA ALA A 38 -15.96 -5.19 0.85
C ALA A 38 -15.92 -6.62 0.26
N ASN A 39 -16.86 -7.47 0.68
CA ASN A 39 -16.97 -8.84 0.18
C ASN A 39 -17.41 -8.88 -1.29
N GLN A 40 -18.29 -7.98 -1.73
CA GLN A 40 -18.65 -7.85 -3.14
C GLN A 40 -17.45 -7.48 -4.01
N TRP A 41 -16.63 -6.52 -3.58
CA TRP A 41 -15.40 -6.14 -4.25
C TRP A 41 -14.44 -7.31 -4.35
N TYR A 42 -14.21 -8.05 -3.24
CA TYR A 42 -13.25 -9.15 -3.22
C TYR A 42 -13.67 -10.35 -4.08
N LYS A 43 -14.97 -10.64 -4.14
CA LYS A 43 -15.52 -11.70 -5.03
C LYS A 43 -15.29 -11.44 -6.51
N GLN A 44 -15.03 -10.21 -6.89
CA GLN A 44 -14.73 -9.85 -8.28
C GLN A 44 -13.23 -9.99 -8.60
N GLN A 45 -12.39 -10.26 -7.59
CA GLN A 45 -10.96 -10.45 -7.80
C GLN A 45 -10.66 -11.92 -8.04
N PRO A 46 -9.66 -12.24 -8.90
CA PRO A 46 -9.02 -13.54 -8.84
C PRO A 46 -8.37 -13.73 -7.47
N TRP A 47 -7.90 -14.95 -7.16
CA TRP A 47 -7.04 -15.10 -5.99
C TRP A 47 -5.78 -14.24 -6.17
N LEU A 48 -5.59 -13.26 -5.30
CA LEU A 48 -4.52 -12.27 -5.40
C LEU A 48 -3.22 -12.87 -4.88
N VAL A 49 -2.22 -12.95 -5.75
CA VAL A 49 -0.86 -13.40 -5.43
C VAL A 49 0.14 -12.41 -6.02
N GLY A 50 1.14 -12.05 -5.24
CA GLY A 50 2.13 -11.08 -5.69
C GLY A 50 3.27 -10.89 -4.71
N SER A 51 4.00 -9.80 -4.88
CA SER A 51 5.12 -9.42 -4.06
C SER A 51 5.07 -7.94 -3.68
N ASN A 52 5.71 -7.58 -2.58
CA ASN A 52 6.12 -6.20 -2.36
C ASN A 52 7.21 -5.89 -3.39
N PHE A 53 7.01 -4.84 -4.17
CA PHE A 53 7.79 -4.56 -5.35
C PHE A 53 8.57 -3.26 -5.22
N ILE A 54 9.85 -3.37 -5.47
CA ILE A 54 10.78 -2.30 -5.80
C ILE A 54 11.73 -2.86 -6.86
N PRO A 55 12.04 -2.14 -7.94
CA PRO A 55 12.97 -2.64 -8.97
C PRO A 55 14.35 -2.84 -8.38
N ALA A 56 15.10 -3.83 -8.89
CA ALA A 56 16.40 -4.25 -8.35
C ALA A 56 17.45 -3.13 -8.37
N ASP A 57 17.30 -2.14 -9.25
CA ASP A 57 18.16 -0.98 -9.39
C ASP A 57 17.84 0.19 -8.44
N ALA A 58 16.78 0.08 -7.62
CA ALA A 58 16.43 1.07 -6.61
C ALA A 58 16.67 0.55 -5.19
N ILE A 59 17.24 1.42 -4.32
CA ILE A 59 17.50 1.08 -2.92
C ILE A 59 16.31 1.38 -2.01
N ASN A 60 15.45 2.30 -2.45
CA ASN A 60 14.26 2.74 -1.73
C ASN A 60 13.25 3.38 -2.69
N GLU A 61 12.09 3.73 -2.16
CA GLU A 61 11.00 4.35 -2.92
C GLU A 61 11.36 5.73 -3.49
N LEU A 62 12.31 6.47 -2.87
CA LEU A 62 12.80 7.73 -3.47
C LEU A 62 13.58 7.46 -4.74
N GLU A 63 14.52 6.50 -4.73
CA GLU A 63 15.28 6.13 -5.92
C GLU A 63 14.38 5.54 -7.01
N MET A 64 13.39 4.72 -6.62
CA MET A 64 12.42 4.18 -7.58
C MET A 64 11.63 5.27 -8.30
N TRP A 65 11.26 6.35 -7.61
CA TRP A 65 10.26 7.28 -8.14
C TRP A 65 10.78 8.67 -8.53
N GLN A 66 12.02 9.06 -8.20
CA GLN A 66 12.59 10.34 -8.64
C GLN A 66 12.76 10.37 -10.16
N ALA A 67 12.63 11.55 -10.78
CA ALA A 67 12.69 11.71 -12.23
C ALA A 67 14.00 11.23 -12.87
N ASP A 68 15.10 11.39 -12.14
CA ASP A 68 16.45 11.07 -12.63
C ASP A 68 16.78 9.58 -12.53
N THR A 69 16.02 8.82 -11.75
CA THR A 69 16.28 7.40 -11.44
C THR A 69 15.13 6.48 -11.77
N PHE A 70 13.97 7.01 -12.15
CA PHE A 70 12.81 6.21 -12.56
C PHE A 70 13.12 5.43 -13.85
N ASP A 71 13.21 4.11 -13.73
CA ASP A 71 13.50 3.21 -14.85
C ASP A 71 12.30 2.37 -15.28
N PRO A 72 11.50 2.84 -16.27
CA PRO A 72 10.36 2.09 -16.77
C PRO A 72 10.76 0.80 -17.51
N GLN A 73 12.02 0.66 -17.96
CA GLN A 73 12.47 -0.54 -18.66
C GLN A 73 12.76 -1.66 -17.66
N GLU A 74 13.42 -1.34 -16.54
CA GLU A 74 13.65 -2.31 -15.46
C GLU A 74 12.31 -2.75 -14.84
N ILE A 75 11.40 -1.80 -14.60
CA ILE A 75 10.03 -2.09 -14.10
C ILE A 75 9.28 -3.04 -15.06
N ASP A 76 9.30 -2.78 -16.38
CA ASP A 76 8.63 -3.59 -17.38
C ASP A 76 9.19 -5.03 -17.43
N LYS A 77 10.51 -5.14 -17.40
CA LYS A 77 11.22 -6.42 -17.38
C LYS A 77 10.84 -7.26 -16.16
N GLU A 78 10.91 -6.68 -14.96
CA GLU A 78 10.66 -7.41 -13.73
C GLU A 78 9.17 -7.76 -13.55
N LEU A 79 8.24 -6.86 -13.93
CA LEU A 79 6.82 -7.18 -13.93
C LEU A 79 6.45 -8.26 -14.95
N GLY A 80 7.19 -8.34 -16.07
CA GLY A 80 7.08 -9.48 -17.01
C GLY A 80 7.49 -10.82 -16.37
N TRP A 81 8.51 -10.83 -15.52
CA TRP A 81 8.86 -12.04 -14.76
C TRP A 81 7.77 -12.40 -13.73
N ALA A 82 7.18 -11.41 -13.09
CA ALA A 82 6.07 -11.62 -12.14
C ALA A 82 4.84 -12.23 -12.84
N GLU A 83 4.45 -11.71 -14.00
CA GLU A 83 3.41 -12.30 -14.85
C GLU A 83 3.75 -13.76 -15.21
N GLY A 84 5.01 -14.02 -15.57
CA GLY A 84 5.51 -15.39 -15.88
C GLY A 84 5.45 -16.37 -14.69
N LEU A 85 5.35 -15.85 -13.45
CA LEU A 85 5.08 -16.62 -12.24
C LEU A 85 3.58 -16.73 -11.91
N GLY A 86 2.71 -16.02 -12.65
CA GLY A 86 1.27 -15.97 -12.40
C GLY A 86 0.87 -15.00 -11.29
N MET A 87 1.75 -14.08 -10.91
CA MET A 87 1.43 -12.98 -9.99
C MET A 87 0.52 -11.97 -10.69
N ASN A 88 -0.48 -11.45 -9.99
CA ASN A 88 -1.49 -10.55 -10.52
C ASN A 88 -1.66 -9.25 -9.69
N THR A 89 -0.86 -9.11 -8.65
CA THR A 89 -0.78 -7.89 -7.84
C THR A 89 0.64 -7.62 -7.40
N MET A 90 0.95 -6.34 -7.14
CA MET A 90 2.18 -5.90 -6.47
C MET A 90 1.82 -4.88 -5.40
N ARG A 91 2.45 -4.96 -4.22
CA ARG A 91 2.35 -3.90 -3.22
C ARG A 91 3.52 -2.96 -3.40
N VAL A 92 3.23 -1.67 -3.63
CA VAL A 92 4.20 -0.69 -4.13
C VAL A 92 4.18 0.56 -3.28
N PHE A 93 5.34 0.94 -2.75
CA PHE A 93 5.48 2.05 -1.82
C PHE A 93 5.66 3.38 -2.55
N LEU A 94 4.93 4.39 -2.09
CA LEU A 94 5.03 5.78 -2.51
C LEU A 94 5.68 6.62 -1.42
N HIS A 95 6.06 7.87 -1.72
CA HIS A 95 6.71 8.73 -0.74
C HIS A 95 6.24 10.19 -0.84
N ASP A 96 5.93 10.80 0.30
CA ASP A 96 5.38 12.15 0.41
C ASP A 96 6.32 13.26 -0.09
N LEU A 97 7.64 13.07 -0.01
CA LEU A 97 8.61 14.04 -0.52
C LEU A 97 8.61 14.13 -2.04
N LEU A 98 8.24 13.07 -2.77
CA LEU A 98 8.12 13.09 -4.23
C LEU A 98 6.98 14.01 -4.67
N TRP A 99 5.87 13.99 -3.94
CA TRP A 99 4.77 14.91 -4.14
C TRP A 99 5.17 16.36 -3.88
N GLN A 100 5.92 16.59 -2.81
CA GLN A 100 6.44 17.92 -2.50
C GLN A 100 7.42 18.43 -3.55
N GLN A 101 8.25 17.57 -4.12
CA GLN A 101 9.26 17.92 -5.11
C GLN A 101 8.63 18.29 -6.47
N ASP A 102 7.77 17.41 -6.99
CA ASP A 102 7.15 17.52 -8.32
C ASP A 102 5.88 16.65 -8.38
N SER A 103 4.77 17.17 -7.89
CA SER A 103 3.50 16.43 -7.85
C SER A 103 3.01 16.01 -9.23
N ALA A 104 3.15 16.85 -10.24
CA ALA A 104 2.70 16.55 -11.60
C ALA A 104 3.57 15.46 -12.26
N GLY A 105 4.89 15.56 -12.13
CA GLY A 105 5.80 14.54 -12.63
C GLY A 105 5.68 13.23 -11.87
N PHE A 106 5.44 13.27 -10.56
CA PHE A 106 5.21 12.06 -9.77
C PHE A 106 3.92 11.34 -10.20
N GLN A 107 2.82 12.06 -10.39
CA GLN A 107 1.58 11.47 -10.95
C GLN A 107 1.83 10.83 -12.32
N LYS A 108 2.59 11.49 -13.20
CA LYS A 108 2.92 10.93 -14.52
C LYS A 108 3.74 9.64 -14.41
N ARG A 109 4.68 9.55 -13.46
CA ARG A 109 5.46 8.32 -13.23
C ARG A 109 4.59 7.20 -12.67
N ILE A 110 3.66 7.49 -11.75
CA ILE A 110 2.65 6.53 -11.29
C ILE A 110 1.77 6.04 -12.45
N ASP A 111 1.30 6.93 -13.33
CA ASP A 111 0.51 6.55 -14.50
C ASP A 111 1.32 5.68 -15.49
N THR A 112 2.61 5.98 -15.67
CA THR A 112 3.51 5.15 -16.46
C THR A 112 3.66 3.77 -15.85
N PHE A 113 3.88 3.68 -14.54
CA PHE A 113 3.93 2.40 -13.81
C PHE A 113 2.63 1.61 -13.96
N LEU A 114 1.48 2.25 -13.77
CA LEU A 114 0.16 1.62 -13.96
C LEU A 114 -0.04 1.10 -15.37
N SER A 115 0.45 1.81 -16.37
CA SER A 115 0.39 1.39 -17.77
C SER A 115 1.27 0.16 -18.03
N ILE A 116 2.45 0.09 -17.41
CA ILE A 116 3.33 -1.08 -17.47
C ILE A 116 2.68 -2.26 -16.74
N ALA A 117 2.28 -2.09 -15.48
CA ALA A 117 1.67 -3.14 -14.67
C ALA A 117 0.41 -3.73 -15.34
N SER A 118 -0.42 -2.87 -15.95
CA SER A 118 -1.62 -3.30 -16.67
C SER A 118 -1.31 -4.17 -17.90
N ARG A 119 -0.19 -3.93 -18.62
CA ARG A 119 0.24 -4.81 -19.71
C ARG A 119 0.58 -6.21 -19.24
N HIS A 120 1.09 -6.33 -18.01
CA HIS A 120 1.41 -7.59 -17.34
C HIS A 120 0.26 -8.14 -16.47
N HIS A 121 -0.96 -7.64 -16.65
CA HIS A 121 -2.16 -8.05 -15.89
C HIS A 121 -2.02 -7.88 -14.37
N ILE A 122 -1.16 -6.97 -13.92
CA ILE A 122 -0.86 -6.68 -12.52
C ILE A 122 -1.59 -5.40 -12.09
N ARG A 123 -2.25 -5.47 -10.94
CA ARG A 123 -2.90 -4.32 -10.30
C ARG A 123 -2.22 -4.00 -8.97
N PRO A 124 -1.58 -2.83 -8.81
CA PRO A 124 -0.87 -2.49 -7.59
C PRO A 124 -1.80 -2.14 -6.43
N LEU A 125 -1.42 -2.58 -5.23
CA LEU A 125 -1.83 -2.05 -3.94
C LEU A 125 -0.78 -1.01 -3.54
N PHE A 126 -1.11 0.28 -3.64
CA PHE A 126 -0.18 1.34 -3.29
C PHE A 126 -0.14 1.62 -1.79
N VAL A 127 1.07 1.76 -1.25
CA VAL A 127 1.33 2.16 0.14
C VAL A 127 1.63 3.67 0.17
N LEU A 128 0.88 4.44 0.95
CA LEU A 128 1.02 5.89 1.01
C LEU A 128 2.10 6.33 2.01
N PHE A 129 2.08 5.77 3.21
CA PHE A 129 3.06 6.05 4.26
C PHE A 129 3.70 4.76 4.78
N ASP A 130 4.91 4.89 5.33
CA ASP A 130 5.69 3.78 5.84
C ASP A 130 6.47 4.19 7.10
N SER A 131 6.41 3.39 8.15
CA SER A 131 7.16 3.62 9.39
C SER A 131 8.48 2.86 9.47
N CYS A 132 8.87 2.14 8.39
CA CYS A 132 10.03 1.25 8.45
C CYS A 132 11.34 1.95 8.07
N TRP A 133 12.40 1.59 8.79
CA TRP A 133 13.80 1.89 8.62
C TRP A 133 14.20 3.34 8.91
N ASP A 134 14.97 4.02 8.01
CA ASP A 134 15.56 5.32 8.31
C ASP A 134 14.51 6.44 8.47
N PRO A 135 14.41 7.07 9.66
CA PRO A 135 13.45 8.14 9.90
C PRO A 135 13.80 9.47 9.23
N ASN A 136 14.94 9.56 8.53
CA ASN A 136 15.44 10.81 7.96
C ASN A 136 15.54 10.79 6.42
N PRO A 137 14.42 10.63 5.69
CA PRO A 137 14.42 10.60 4.23
C PRO A 137 14.95 11.90 3.63
N LYS A 138 15.67 11.79 2.51
CA LYS A 138 16.21 12.94 1.77
C LYS A 138 16.05 12.73 0.28
N LEU A 139 15.54 13.75 -0.43
CA LEU A 139 15.52 13.79 -1.89
C LEU A 139 16.94 13.88 -2.45
N GLY A 140 17.08 13.53 -3.73
CA GLY A 140 18.34 13.51 -4.46
C GLY A 140 19.00 12.13 -4.49
N PRO A 141 20.27 12.04 -4.83
CA PRO A 141 21.01 10.78 -4.90
C PRO A 141 20.92 10.02 -3.58
N GLN A 142 20.51 8.77 -3.64
CA GLN A 142 20.48 7.89 -2.48
C GLN A 142 21.87 7.28 -2.26
N HIS A 143 22.21 6.96 -1.02
CA HIS A 143 23.48 6.29 -0.74
C HIS A 143 23.45 4.83 -1.23
N PRO A 144 24.60 4.25 -1.58
CA PRO A 144 24.65 2.83 -1.93
C PRO A 144 24.28 1.98 -0.71
N PRO A 145 23.81 0.74 -0.93
CA PRO A 145 23.50 -0.17 0.18
C PRO A 145 24.75 -0.40 1.04
N ILE A 146 24.54 -0.54 2.35
CA ILE A 146 25.61 -1.00 3.25
C ILE A 146 25.87 -2.47 2.91
N PRO A 147 27.10 -2.84 2.48
CA PRO A 147 27.36 -4.21 2.05
C PRO A 147 27.03 -5.23 3.11
N GLY A 148 26.27 -6.24 2.74
CA GLY A 148 25.90 -7.34 3.62
C GLY A 148 24.81 -7.01 4.66
N VAL A 149 24.08 -5.88 4.52
CA VAL A 149 23.04 -5.44 5.46
C VAL A 149 21.68 -5.33 4.77
N HIS A 150 20.71 -6.04 5.32
CA HIS A 150 19.32 -6.07 4.88
C HIS A 150 18.70 -4.67 4.86
N ASN A 151 18.14 -4.29 3.72
CA ASN A 151 17.29 -3.11 3.53
C ASN A 151 17.87 -1.81 4.13
N SER A 152 19.18 -1.64 4.01
CA SER A 152 19.93 -0.60 4.70
C SER A 152 19.75 0.82 4.15
N GLY A 153 19.05 0.98 3.04
CA GLY A 153 18.78 2.28 2.43
C GLY A 153 17.29 2.64 2.39
N TRP A 154 16.41 1.80 2.93
CA TRP A 154 14.99 2.08 2.97
C TRP A 154 14.67 3.24 3.93
N VAL A 155 13.70 4.10 3.57
CA VAL A 155 13.42 5.34 4.30
C VAL A 155 11.93 5.43 4.66
N GLN A 156 11.64 6.12 5.76
CA GLN A 156 10.26 6.33 6.21
C GLN A 156 9.55 7.44 5.42
N SER A 157 8.25 7.24 5.23
CA SER A 157 7.31 8.25 4.74
C SER A 157 6.07 8.28 5.66
N PRO A 158 5.75 9.40 6.33
CA PRO A 158 6.55 10.60 6.45
C PRO A 158 7.74 10.38 7.40
N GLY A 159 8.85 11.07 7.14
CA GLY A 159 10.01 11.02 8.02
C GLY A 159 9.80 11.76 9.35
N ALA A 160 10.72 11.55 10.30
CA ALA A 160 10.67 12.10 11.66
C ALA A 160 10.43 13.63 11.70
N LYS A 161 11.08 14.37 10.81
CA LYS A 161 10.89 15.83 10.72
C LYS A 161 9.45 16.19 10.39
N ALA A 162 8.82 15.51 9.47
CA ALA A 162 7.43 15.78 9.09
C ALA A 162 6.45 15.37 10.20
N LEU A 163 6.74 14.28 10.93
CA LEU A 163 5.95 13.85 12.07
C LEU A 163 6.02 14.82 13.26
N THR A 164 7.13 15.54 13.41
CA THR A 164 7.32 16.48 14.55
C THR A 164 6.84 17.89 14.28
N ASP A 165 6.67 18.27 13.02
CA ASP A 165 6.28 19.61 12.60
C ASP A 165 4.81 19.65 12.18
N LEU A 166 3.94 20.16 13.03
CA LEU A 166 2.50 20.29 12.74
C LEU A 166 2.20 21.11 11.47
N ALA A 167 3.11 22.00 11.04
CA ALA A 167 2.95 22.75 9.80
C ALA A 167 3.02 21.85 8.56
N GLN A 168 3.58 20.64 8.67
CA GLN A 168 3.62 19.67 7.59
C GLN A 168 2.28 18.94 7.36
N GLU A 169 1.35 18.99 8.29
CA GLU A 169 0.08 18.26 8.17
C GLU A 169 -0.67 18.65 6.89
N ALA A 170 -0.72 19.92 6.53
CA ALA A 170 -1.37 20.39 5.31
C ALA A 170 -0.70 19.81 4.03
N ARG A 171 0.64 19.68 4.04
CA ARG A 171 1.40 19.08 2.95
C ARG A 171 1.14 17.58 2.83
N LEU A 172 1.16 16.86 3.97
CA LEU A 172 0.87 15.43 4.02
C LEU A 172 -0.57 15.15 3.55
N ARG A 173 -1.52 15.99 3.97
CA ARG A 173 -2.90 15.93 3.47
C ARG A 173 -2.96 16.14 1.95
N SER A 174 -2.30 17.16 1.44
CA SER A 174 -2.23 17.42 -0.01
C SER A 174 -1.66 16.25 -0.80
N TYR A 175 -0.65 15.57 -0.26
CA TYR A 175 -0.09 14.35 -0.86
C TYR A 175 -1.13 13.23 -0.92
N VAL A 176 -1.75 12.90 0.20
CA VAL A 176 -2.72 11.80 0.27
C VAL A 176 -3.93 12.08 -0.63
N GLU A 177 -4.56 13.25 -0.47
CA GLU A 177 -5.73 13.63 -1.27
C GLU A 177 -5.39 13.73 -2.77
N GLY A 178 -4.20 14.25 -3.09
CA GLY A 178 -3.77 14.45 -4.47
C GLY A 178 -3.44 13.14 -5.18
N VAL A 179 -2.71 12.23 -4.53
CA VAL A 179 -2.37 10.93 -5.13
C VAL A 179 -3.61 10.06 -5.25
N VAL A 180 -4.36 9.88 -4.15
CA VAL A 180 -5.58 9.05 -4.19
C VAL A 180 -6.60 9.64 -5.15
N GLY A 181 -6.79 10.97 -5.15
CA GLY A 181 -7.73 11.66 -6.03
C GLY A 181 -7.40 11.52 -7.51
N ALA A 182 -6.11 11.56 -7.87
CA ALA A 182 -5.68 11.40 -9.27
C ALA A 182 -6.05 10.03 -9.85
N PHE A 183 -6.12 8.98 -9.01
CA PHE A 183 -6.39 7.60 -9.42
C PHE A 183 -7.63 6.99 -8.75
N ALA A 184 -8.52 7.81 -8.17
CA ALA A 184 -9.67 7.36 -7.38
C ALA A 184 -10.62 6.40 -8.12
N ASN A 185 -10.73 6.50 -9.45
CA ASN A 185 -11.57 5.66 -10.27
C ASN A 185 -10.78 4.88 -11.33
N ASP A 186 -9.48 4.76 -11.14
CA ASP A 186 -8.62 4.03 -12.07
C ASP A 186 -8.73 2.52 -11.81
N PRO A 187 -9.24 1.72 -12.75
CA PRO A 187 -9.40 0.28 -12.56
C PRO A 187 -8.07 -0.48 -12.50
N ARG A 188 -6.96 0.16 -12.88
CA ARG A 188 -5.61 -0.40 -12.78
C ARG A 188 -5.11 -0.46 -11.35
N VAL A 189 -5.66 0.35 -10.42
CA VAL A 189 -5.31 0.35 -9.00
C VAL A 189 -6.15 -0.69 -8.27
N LEU A 190 -5.52 -1.57 -7.50
CA LEU A 190 -6.20 -2.57 -6.68
C LEU A 190 -6.78 -1.96 -5.39
N GLY A 191 -5.98 -1.16 -4.69
CA GLY A 191 -6.34 -0.58 -3.40
C GLY A 191 -5.27 0.37 -2.87
N TRP A 192 -5.51 0.93 -1.70
CA TRP A 192 -4.64 1.88 -1.01
C TRP A 192 -4.35 1.38 0.40
N ASP A 193 -3.09 1.06 0.67
CA ASP A 193 -2.58 0.84 2.01
C ASP A 193 -2.11 2.20 2.55
N VAL A 194 -2.86 2.74 3.50
CA VAL A 194 -2.64 4.13 3.90
C VAL A 194 -1.40 4.31 4.76
N TRP A 195 -0.95 3.24 5.44
CA TRP A 195 0.27 3.28 6.25
C TRP A 195 0.80 1.87 6.54
N ASN A 196 2.02 1.59 6.12
CA ASN A 196 2.74 0.37 6.45
C ASN A 196 3.28 0.42 7.89
N GLU A 197 2.99 -0.62 8.67
CA GLU A 197 3.54 -0.86 10.02
C GLU A 197 3.61 0.40 10.89
N PRO A 198 2.51 1.12 11.09
CA PRO A 198 2.52 2.44 11.72
C PRO A 198 3.11 2.46 13.14
N SER A 199 3.07 1.34 13.87
CA SER A 199 3.65 1.20 15.22
C SER A 199 5.16 0.87 15.23
N ASN A 200 5.79 0.59 14.05
CA ASN A 200 7.18 0.15 14.00
C ASN A 200 8.16 1.23 14.49
N THR A 201 9.00 0.87 15.45
CA THR A 201 10.02 1.74 16.05
C THR A 201 11.45 1.40 15.63
N ASN A 202 11.62 0.44 14.70
CA ASN A 202 12.91 0.06 14.09
C ASN A 202 14.01 -0.32 15.10
N GLY A 203 13.62 -0.96 16.22
CA GLY A 203 14.51 -1.23 17.36
C GLY A 203 15.79 -1.99 17.01
N GLY A 204 15.75 -2.86 16.01
CA GLY A 204 16.89 -3.67 15.57
C GLY A 204 17.92 -2.93 14.71
N ALA A 205 17.56 -1.78 14.13
CA ALA A 205 18.35 -1.04 13.15
C ALA A 205 18.47 0.45 13.52
N TYR A 206 17.43 1.21 13.21
CA TYR A 206 17.39 2.67 13.36
C TYR A 206 16.83 3.15 14.71
N GLY A 207 16.45 2.24 15.63
CA GLY A 207 15.77 2.60 16.88
C GLY A 207 16.51 3.63 17.76
N LYS A 208 17.83 3.77 17.62
CA LYS A 208 18.62 4.78 18.36
C LYS A 208 18.38 6.21 17.89
N ILE A 209 17.94 6.40 16.64
CA ILE A 209 17.67 7.72 16.05
C ILE A 209 16.19 7.92 15.74
N GLU A 210 15.37 6.92 16.06
CA GLU A 210 13.93 6.99 15.93
C GLU A 210 13.31 7.97 16.94
N LEU A 211 12.17 8.57 16.60
CA LEU A 211 11.42 9.41 17.52
C LEU A 211 10.90 8.61 18.71
N SER A 212 11.24 9.05 19.91
CA SER A 212 10.80 8.38 21.15
C SER A 212 9.29 8.41 21.36
N ASP A 213 8.58 9.38 20.76
CA ASP A 213 7.13 9.53 20.81
C ASP A 213 6.43 9.22 19.47
N LYS A 214 7.11 8.48 18.55
CA LYS A 214 6.60 8.15 17.22
C LYS A 214 5.20 7.54 17.26
N GLN A 215 4.99 6.50 18.05
CA GLN A 215 3.69 5.81 18.14
C GLN A 215 2.55 6.75 18.53
N LYS A 216 2.81 7.71 19.44
CA LYS A 216 1.83 8.73 19.80
C LYS A 216 1.48 9.61 18.61
N ARG A 217 2.49 10.11 17.88
CA ARG A 217 2.28 10.96 16.68
C ARG A 217 1.56 10.23 15.57
N VAL A 218 1.92 8.98 15.35
CA VAL A 218 1.25 8.11 14.37
C VAL A 218 -0.21 7.87 14.78
N LEU A 219 -0.49 7.59 16.04
CA LEU A 219 -1.87 7.42 16.53
C LEU A 219 -2.73 8.69 16.32
N GLU A 220 -2.14 9.88 16.42
CA GLU A 220 -2.83 11.15 16.15
C GLU A 220 -3.07 11.39 14.66
N LEU A 221 -2.18 10.89 13.79
CA LEU A 221 -2.19 11.15 12.35
C LEU A 221 -2.93 10.08 11.55
N LEU A 222 -2.80 8.80 11.89
CA LEU A 222 -3.36 7.68 11.14
C LEU A 222 -4.87 7.80 10.84
N PRO A 223 -5.74 8.18 11.81
CA PRO A 223 -7.16 8.40 11.52
C PRO A 223 -7.39 9.51 10.50
N LYS A 224 -6.55 10.56 10.53
CA LYS A 224 -6.63 11.67 9.57
C LYS A 224 -6.22 11.20 8.16
N VAL A 225 -5.21 10.34 8.05
CA VAL A 225 -4.76 9.78 6.76
C VAL A 225 -5.88 8.97 6.11
N PHE A 226 -6.57 8.11 6.87
CA PHE A 226 -7.77 7.42 6.38
C PHE A 226 -8.84 8.41 5.93
N ALA A 227 -9.11 9.46 6.71
CA ALA A 227 -10.10 10.47 6.36
C ALA A 227 -9.73 11.25 5.08
N TRP A 228 -8.47 11.62 4.90
CA TRP A 228 -7.98 12.28 3.70
C TRP A 228 -8.08 11.38 2.46
N ALA A 229 -7.66 10.12 2.57
CA ALA A 229 -7.80 9.17 1.48
C ALA A 229 -9.27 8.96 1.11
N ARG A 230 -10.19 8.86 2.09
CA ARG A 230 -11.63 8.74 1.84
C ARG A 230 -12.24 9.99 1.23
N SER A 231 -11.74 11.18 1.56
CA SER A 231 -12.25 12.44 1.00
C SER A 231 -12.02 12.55 -0.50
N ALA A 232 -11.07 11.80 -1.04
CA ALA A 232 -10.84 11.67 -2.48
C ALA A 232 -11.85 10.73 -3.19
N HIS A 233 -12.76 10.09 -2.44
CA HIS A 233 -13.80 9.18 -2.95
C HIS A 233 -13.30 8.04 -3.84
N PRO A 234 -12.24 7.28 -3.41
CA PRO A 234 -11.75 6.18 -4.23
C PRO A 234 -12.80 5.07 -4.37
N SER A 235 -12.87 4.49 -5.57
CA SER A 235 -13.64 3.27 -5.84
C SER A 235 -12.92 2.00 -5.37
N GLN A 236 -11.67 2.13 -4.96
CA GLN A 236 -10.83 1.07 -4.41
C GLN A 236 -10.89 1.07 -2.88
N PRO A 237 -10.63 -0.09 -2.22
CA PRO A 237 -10.62 -0.18 -0.76
C PRO A 237 -9.41 0.53 -0.15
N LEU A 238 -9.60 1.03 1.08
CA LEU A 238 -8.53 1.50 1.95
C LEU A 238 -8.20 0.45 3.01
N THR A 239 -6.93 0.33 3.35
CA THR A 239 -6.46 -0.56 4.42
C THR A 239 -5.21 0.00 5.11
N SER A 240 -4.84 -0.60 6.24
CA SER A 240 -3.52 -0.51 6.87
C SER A 240 -3.28 -1.81 7.63
N GLY A 241 -2.17 -2.49 7.34
CA GLY A 241 -1.93 -3.87 7.77
C GLY A 241 -1.61 -4.02 9.25
N LEU A 242 -2.29 -4.93 9.93
CA LEU A 242 -1.95 -5.41 11.27
C LEU A 242 -0.67 -6.25 11.19
N TRP A 243 0.30 -6.05 12.09
CA TRP A 243 1.58 -6.78 12.01
C TRP A 243 2.09 -7.30 13.34
N GLU A 244 1.68 -6.72 14.45
CA GLU A 244 2.06 -7.15 15.80
C GLU A 244 0.86 -7.17 16.76
N GLY A 245 0.97 -7.92 17.85
CA GLY A 245 -0.05 -7.99 18.90
C GLY A 245 -1.06 -9.13 18.76
N ASP A 246 -2.12 -9.06 19.56
CA ASP A 246 -3.22 -10.05 19.57
C ASP A 246 -4.50 -9.43 18.97
N TRP A 247 -4.89 -9.91 17.79
CA TRP A 247 -6.07 -9.44 17.06
C TRP A 247 -7.28 -10.39 17.20
N SER A 248 -7.22 -11.33 18.13
CA SER A 248 -8.30 -12.29 18.36
C SER A 248 -9.60 -11.65 18.86
N SER A 249 -9.50 -10.43 19.44
CA SER A 249 -10.65 -9.58 19.71
C SER A 249 -10.23 -8.10 19.71
N PRO A 250 -11.16 -7.16 19.41
CA PRO A 250 -10.85 -5.73 19.44
C PRO A 250 -10.30 -5.22 20.78
N ASP A 251 -10.73 -5.82 21.91
CA ASP A 251 -10.30 -5.40 23.25
C ASP A 251 -8.82 -5.73 23.55
N LYS A 252 -8.22 -6.63 22.79
CA LYS A 252 -6.82 -7.00 22.91
C LYS A 252 -5.89 -6.18 22.01
N MET A 253 -6.45 -5.50 21.03
CA MET A 253 -5.68 -4.65 20.13
C MET A 253 -5.20 -3.41 20.87
N ASP A 254 -3.94 -3.03 20.64
CA ASP A 254 -3.47 -1.71 21.04
C ASP A 254 -4.20 -0.58 20.27
N SER A 255 -3.93 0.67 20.63
CA SER A 255 -4.65 1.81 20.05
C SER A 255 -4.41 1.99 18.55
N ILE A 256 -3.20 1.69 18.04
CA ILE A 256 -2.87 1.81 16.62
C ILE A 256 -3.51 0.68 15.84
N ALA A 257 -3.34 -0.57 16.29
CA ALA A 257 -3.96 -1.73 15.68
C ALA A 257 -5.50 -1.62 15.63
N ARG A 258 -6.10 -1.02 16.66
CA ARG A 258 -7.54 -0.74 16.67
C ARG A 258 -7.95 0.24 15.58
N VAL A 259 -7.20 1.33 15.36
CA VAL A 259 -7.47 2.26 14.25
C VAL A 259 -7.32 1.56 12.91
N GLN A 260 -6.25 0.78 12.70
CA GLN A 260 -6.05 0.00 11.49
C GLN A 260 -7.25 -0.93 11.23
N PHE A 261 -7.66 -1.68 12.25
CA PHE A 261 -8.79 -2.59 12.17
C PHE A 261 -10.12 -1.88 11.89
N GLU A 262 -10.43 -0.80 12.62
CA GLU A 262 -11.72 -0.12 12.53
C GLU A 262 -11.88 0.72 11.28
N GLN A 263 -10.79 1.22 10.70
CA GLN A 263 -10.82 2.10 9.54
C GLN A 263 -10.64 1.37 8.20
N SER A 264 -10.09 0.16 8.19
CA SER A 264 -9.83 -0.59 6.97
C SER A 264 -11.09 -1.18 6.34
N ASP A 265 -11.26 -1.03 5.04
CA ASP A 265 -12.36 -1.61 4.28
C ASP A 265 -12.19 -3.12 4.11
N VAL A 266 -10.97 -3.55 3.83
CA VAL A 266 -10.50 -4.94 3.81
C VAL A 266 -9.42 -5.09 4.88
N LEU A 267 -9.33 -6.25 5.51
CA LEU A 267 -8.34 -6.48 6.56
C LEU A 267 -7.04 -6.98 5.96
N THR A 268 -5.96 -6.27 6.22
CA THR A 268 -4.63 -6.71 5.80
C THR A 268 -3.76 -7.02 7.01
N PHE A 269 -2.79 -7.92 6.84
CA PHE A 269 -1.88 -8.29 7.92
C PHE A 269 -0.52 -8.75 7.38
N HIS A 270 0.49 -8.73 8.26
CA HIS A 270 1.82 -9.30 8.03
C HIS A 270 2.03 -10.51 8.92
N ASN A 271 2.67 -11.53 8.39
CA ASN A 271 3.06 -12.69 9.19
C ASN A 271 4.29 -13.37 8.60
N TYR A 272 5.39 -13.33 9.33
CA TYR A 272 6.65 -13.98 8.98
C TYR A 272 6.94 -15.23 9.83
N ALA A 273 5.94 -15.71 10.56
CA ALA A 273 6.08 -16.86 11.44
C ALA A 273 5.79 -18.19 10.72
N TRP A 274 5.78 -19.28 11.49
CA TRP A 274 5.45 -20.61 11.02
C TRP A 274 3.99 -20.72 10.55
N PRO A 275 3.65 -21.71 9.70
CA PRO A 275 2.33 -21.85 9.09
C PRO A 275 1.18 -21.95 10.10
N GLU A 276 1.41 -22.56 11.26
CA GLU A 276 0.39 -22.66 12.32
C GLU A 276 0.05 -21.29 12.91
N ASP A 277 1.03 -20.40 13.00
CA ASP A 277 0.81 -19.03 13.45
C ASP A 277 0.13 -18.20 12.37
N PHE A 278 0.52 -18.38 11.11
CA PHE A 278 -0.15 -17.76 9.97
C PHE A 278 -1.63 -18.13 9.93
N GLU A 279 -1.96 -19.42 9.97
CA GLU A 279 -3.34 -19.90 9.96
C GLU A 279 -4.15 -19.40 11.17
N LYS A 280 -3.53 -19.34 12.35
CA LYS A 280 -4.12 -18.75 13.56
C LYS A 280 -4.54 -17.30 13.32
N HIS A 281 -3.68 -16.48 12.74
CA HIS A 281 -3.98 -15.07 12.44
C HIS A 281 -5.04 -14.92 11.35
N VAL A 282 -5.03 -15.77 10.33
CA VAL A 282 -6.12 -15.84 9.34
C VAL A 282 -7.46 -16.10 10.02
N ARG A 283 -7.53 -17.11 10.90
CA ARG A 283 -8.77 -17.44 11.64
C ARG A 283 -9.23 -16.31 12.56
N TRP A 284 -8.31 -15.55 13.14
CA TRP A 284 -8.65 -14.37 13.93
C TRP A 284 -9.33 -13.29 13.09
N LEU A 285 -8.90 -13.11 11.83
CA LEU A 285 -9.45 -12.07 10.96
C LEU A 285 -10.72 -12.50 10.23
N GLU A 286 -10.87 -13.78 9.89
CA GLU A 286 -12.08 -14.32 9.24
C GLU A 286 -13.35 -14.11 10.07
N GLN A 287 -13.26 -14.15 11.42
CA GLN A 287 -14.41 -13.93 12.29
C GLN A 287 -15.09 -12.57 12.07
N TYR A 288 -14.37 -11.58 11.54
CA TYR A 288 -14.89 -10.25 11.28
C TYR A 288 -15.61 -10.11 9.93
N LYS A 289 -15.76 -11.21 9.17
CA LYS A 289 -16.52 -11.30 7.92
C LYS A 289 -16.15 -10.27 6.86
N ARG A 290 -14.89 -9.87 6.81
CA ARG A 290 -14.31 -9.01 5.79
C ARG A 290 -13.26 -9.76 4.99
N PRO A 291 -12.98 -9.35 3.73
CA PRO A 291 -11.85 -9.91 3.00
C PRO A 291 -10.56 -9.77 3.79
N VAL A 292 -9.72 -10.80 3.74
CA VAL A 292 -8.42 -10.85 4.42
C VAL A 292 -7.31 -10.96 3.38
N LEU A 293 -6.29 -10.12 3.49
CA LEU A 293 -5.12 -10.11 2.62
C LEU A 293 -3.85 -10.17 3.49
N CYS A 294 -2.99 -11.14 3.26
CA CYS A 294 -1.64 -11.12 3.81
C CYS A 294 -0.76 -10.27 2.89
N THR A 295 -0.38 -9.09 3.35
CA THR A 295 0.40 -8.12 2.57
C THR A 295 1.90 -8.25 2.75
N GLU A 296 2.34 -9.07 3.72
CA GLU A 296 3.74 -9.47 3.88
C GLU A 296 3.85 -10.85 4.51
N PHE A 297 4.58 -11.72 3.86
CA PHE A 297 5.02 -13.01 4.37
C PHE A 297 6.33 -13.41 3.69
N MET A 298 6.82 -14.58 3.95
CA MET A 298 8.00 -15.20 3.39
C MET A 298 9.32 -14.67 3.97
N ALA A 299 9.82 -15.42 4.92
CA ALA A 299 11.13 -15.24 5.53
C ALA A 299 11.69 -16.63 5.83
N ARG A 300 12.47 -17.19 4.90
CA ARG A 300 12.79 -18.63 4.87
C ARG A 300 13.45 -19.15 6.13
N SER A 301 14.41 -18.41 6.69
CA SER A 301 15.17 -18.88 7.85
C SER A 301 14.37 -18.85 9.17
N VAL A 302 13.18 -18.21 9.20
CA VAL A 302 12.31 -18.19 10.37
C VAL A 302 11.00 -18.97 10.16
N GLY A 303 10.88 -19.71 9.05
CA GLY A 303 9.83 -20.70 8.85
C GLY A 303 8.65 -20.27 7.97
N SER A 304 8.57 -19.00 7.59
CA SER A 304 7.58 -18.52 6.61
C SER A 304 8.08 -18.76 5.20
N THR A 305 7.53 -19.75 4.50
CA THR A 305 7.96 -20.15 3.16
C THR A 305 6.78 -20.29 2.20
N PHE A 306 7.04 -20.24 0.90
CA PHE A 306 5.99 -20.45 -0.11
C PHE A 306 5.32 -21.81 0.03
N ASP A 307 6.09 -22.88 0.26
CA ASP A 307 5.62 -24.26 0.39
C ASP A 307 4.57 -24.44 1.47
N THR A 308 4.70 -23.66 2.55
CA THR A 308 3.85 -23.80 3.75
C THR A 308 2.73 -22.78 3.79
N ILE A 309 2.98 -21.56 3.33
CA ILE A 309 2.02 -20.45 3.48
C ILE A 309 1.02 -20.39 2.31
N LEU A 310 1.49 -20.53 1.03
CA LEU A 310 0.60 -20.36 -0.13
C LEU A 310 -0.57 -21.35 -0.15
N PRO A 311 -0.40 -22.66 0.18
CA PRO A 311 -1.52 -23.58 0.24
C PRO A 311 -2.59 -23.17 1.26
N ILE A 312 -2.16 -22.70 2.44
CA ILE A 312 -3.08 -22.22 3.50
C ILE A 312 -3.81 -20.96 3.01
N ALA A 313 -3.07 -19.97 2.47
CA ALA A 313 -3.66 -18.75 1.95
C ALA A 313 -4.69 -19.03 0.85
N LYS A 314 -4.39 -19.96 -0.08
CA LYS A 314 -5.33 -20.38 -1.13
C LYS A 314 -6.56 -21.08 -0.54
N GLN A 315 -6.39 -22.00 0.42
CA GLN A 315 -7.49 -22.70 1.08
C GLN A 315 -8.47 -21.75 1.76
N HIS A 316 -7.95 -20.71 2.41
CA HIS A 316 -8.73 -19.69 3.10
C HIS A 316 -9.16 -18.52 2.20
N HIS A 317 -8.82 -18.58 0.90
CA HIS A 317 -9.07 -17.48 -0.04
C HIS A 317 -8.50 -16.13 0.45
N VAL A 318 -7.34 -16.16 1.09
CA VAL A 318 -6.57 -15.01 1.55
C VAL A 318 -5.59 -14.60 0.46
N ALA A 319 -5.54 -13.33 0.09
CA ALA A 319 -4.50 -12.83 -0.80
C ALA A 319 -3.11 -13.01 -0.17
N ALA A 320 -2.12 -13.33 -0.98
CA ALA A 320 -0.76 -13.63 -0.51
C ALA A 320 0.28 -12.79 -1.26
N ILE A 321 0.83 -11.78 -0.58
CA ILE A 321 1.83 -10.86 -1.13
C ILE A 321 3.10 -11.03 -0.30
N ASN A 322 4.13 -11.66 -0.88
CA ASN A 322 5.39 -11.87 -0.18
C ASN A 322 6.25 -10.60 -0.14
N TRP A 323 7.17 -10.52 0.81
CA TRP A 323 8.24 -9.51 0.78
C TRP A 323 9.40 -10.01 -0.09
N GLY A 324 9.94 -9.09 -0.93
CA GLY A 324 11.09 -9.34 -1.80
C GLY A 324 10.74 -10.08 -3.09
N PHE A 325 11.24 -9.56 -4.22
CA PHE A 325 10.97 -10.15 -5.53
C PHE A 325 12.25 -10.44 -6.30
N VAL A 326 13.02 -9.42 -6.68
CA VAL A 326 14.29 -9.56 -7.39
C VAL A 326 15.43 -9.04 -6.50
N VAL A 327 16.49 -9.83 -6.37
CA VAL A 327 17.69 -9.39 -5.64
C VAL A 327 18.25 -8.13 -6.27
N GLY A 328 18.42 -7.11 -5.45
CA GLY A 328 18.90 -5.81 -5.88
C GLY A 328 19.56 -5.00 -4.77
N LYS A 329 19.50 -3.69 -4.91
CA LYS A 329 20.11 -2.76 -3.95
C LYS A 329 19.51 -2.84 -2.53
N THR A 330 18.28 -3.33 -2.38
CA THR A 330 17.66 -3.53 -1.06
C THR A 330 18.33 -4.61 -0.22
N GLN A 331 18.99 -5.58 -0.86
CA GLN A 331 19.63 -6.72 -0.18
C GLN A 331 18.70 -7.48 0.77
N THR A 332 17.40 -7.59 0.45
CA THR A 332 16.42 -8.27 1.30
C THR A 332 16.51 -9.81 1.20
N ASN A 333 17.40 -10.32 0.34
CA ASN A 333 17.86 -11.71 0.40
C ASN A 333 18.69 -12.02 1.65
N LEU A 334 19.19 -11.01 2.37
CA LEU A 334 19.90 -11.13 3.64
C LEU A 334 18.90 -11.10 4.82
N PRO A 335 19.15 -11.85 5.92
CA PRO A 335 18.26 -11.83 7.07
C PRO A 335 18.41 -10.57 7.94
N TRP A 336 17.44 -10.33 8.81
CA TRP A 336 17.40 -9.14 9.69
C TRP A 336 18.58 -9.04 10.65
N ASP A 337 19.15 -10.16 11.09
CA ASP A 337 20.34 -10.18 11.96
C ASP A 337 21.59 -9.59 11.31
N SER A 338 21.55 -9.37 9.99
CA SER A 338 22.60 -8.66 9.25
C SER A 338 22.90 -7.25 9.78
N TRP A 339 21.94 -6.62 10.44
CA TRP A 339 22.15 -5.34 11.12
C TRP A 339 23.12 -5.43 12.31
N GLN A 340 23.24 -6.61 12.92
CA GLN A 340 24.19 -6.90 14.01
C GLN A 340 25.42 -7.64 13.49
N LYS A 341 25.23 -8.47 12.44
CA LYS A 341 26.30 -9.30 11.85
C LYS A 341 26.20 -9.24 10.31
N PRO A 342 26.79 -8.22 9.67
CA PRO A 342 26.73 -8.08 8.21
C PRO A 342 27.32 -9.28 7.45
N TYR A 343 26.63 -9.70 6.38
CA TYR A 343 27.03 -10.82 5.50
C TYR A 343 27.93 -10.31 4.37
N VAL A 344 29.12 -9.81 4.72
CA VAL A 344 30.09 -9.24 3.77
C VAL A 344 30.96 -10.30 3.12
N LEU A 345 31.42 -11.26 3.91
CA LEU A 345 32.40 -12.28 3.47
C LEU A 345 31.73 -13.60 3.06
N GLU A 346 30.59 -13.90 3.64
CA GLU A 346 29.85 -15.15 3.43
C GLU A 346 28.37 -14.82 3.18
N GLN A 347 27.75 -15.51 2.23
CA GLN A 347 26.30 -15.43 2.03
C GLN A 347 25.55 -16.18 3.14
N PRO A 348 24.32 -15.78 3.47
CA PRO A 348 23.49 -16.57 4.40
C PRO A 348 23.24 -17.96 3.80
N PRO A 349 23.05 -18.99 4.64
CA PRO A 349 22.79 -20.37 4.20
C PRO A 349 21.57 -20.49 3.27
N VAL A 350 20.62 -19.59 3.44
CA VAL A 350 19.40 -19.48 2.63
C VAL A 350 19.03 -18.00 2.47
N TRP A 351 18.57 -17.64 1.27
CA TRP A 351 18.03 -16.31 1.07
C TRP A 351 16.78 -16.07 1.92
N PHE A 352 16.72 -14.88 2.49
CA PHE A 352 15.67 -14.56 3.44
C PHE A 352 14.34 -14.34 2.75
N HIS A 353 14.25 -13.38 1.82
CA HIS A 353 13.00 -13.04 1.14
C HIS A 353 13.02 -13.36 -0.37
N GLU A 354 13.89 -12.80 -1.15
CA GLU A 354 13.85 -12.71 -2.61
C GLU A 354 13.50 -14.00 -3.37
N VAL A 355 12.85 -13.85 -4.53
CA VAL A 355 12.39 -14.94 -5.39
C VAL A 355 13.34 -15.20 -6.56
N LEU A 356 13.79 -14.09 -7.20
CA LEU A 356 14.57 -14.13 -8.43
C LEU A 356 15.97 -13.53 -8.29
N TYR A 357 16.89 -14.05 -9.05
CA TYR A 357 18.17 -13.40 -9.35
C TYR A 357 17.96 -12.18 -10.26
N PRO A 358 18.96 -11.25 -10.39
CA PRO A 358 18.83 -10.07 -11.25
C PRO A 358 18.68 -10.37 -12.75
N ASP A 359 18.92 -11.59 -13.16
CA ASP A 359 18.73 -12.09 -14.54
C ASP A 359 17.38 -12.79 -14.74
N GLY A 360 16.52 -12.84 -13.71
CA GLY A 360 15.21 -13.45 -13.76
C GLY A 360 15.16 -14.95 -13.44
N HIS A 361 16.30 -15.59 -13.21
CA HIS A 361 16.28 -16.99 -12.77
C HIS A 361 15.75 -17.13 -11.34
N PRO A 362 14.91 -18.12 -11.04
CA PRO A 362 14.44 -18.35 -9.67
C PRO A 362 15.59 -18.76 -8.74
N TYR A 363 15.61 -18.22 -7.54
CA TYR A 363 16.49 -18.71 -6.47
C TYR A 363 16.24 -20.20 -6.17
N ARG A 364 14.97 -20.59 -6.12
CA ARG A 364 14.53 -21.99 -6.01
C ARG A 364 13.47 -22.29 -7.05
N GLN A 365 13.82 -23.13 -8.03
CA GLN A 365 12.90 -23.51 -9.10
C GLN A 365 11.58 -24.08 -8.57
N ARG A 366 11.65 -24.90 -7.51
CA ARG A 366 10.45 -25.49 -6.89
C ARG A 366 9.46 -24.43 -6.35
N GLU A 367 9.95 -23.33 -5.78
CA GLU A 367 9.07 -22.24 -5.29
C GLU A 367 8.38 -21.55 -6.47
N ALA A 368 9.12 -21.25 -7.53
CA ALA A 368 8.56 -20.68 -8.76
C ALA A 368 7.50 -21.60 -9.41
N ASP A 369 7.76 -22.88 -9.44
CA ASP A 369 6.82 -23.87 -10.00
C ASP A 369 5.57 -23.99 -9.13
N LEU A 370 5.70 -23.96 -7.80
CA LEU A 370 4.58 -23.96 -6.87
C LEU A 370 3.70 -22.70 -7.05
N ILE A 371 4.31 -21.50 -7.16
CA ILE A 371 3.57 -20.27 -7.41
C ILE A 371 2.76 -20.41 -8.71
N ARG A 372 3.39 -20.84 -9.81
CA ARG A 372 2.72 -21.07 -11.10
C ARG A 372 1.60 -22.11 -11.00
N GLU A 373 1.82 -23.21 -10.28
CA GLU A 373 0.81 -24.25 -10.09
C GLU A 373 -0.42 -23.73 -9.35
N LEU A 374 -0.21 -23.01 -8.25
CA LEU A 374 -1.29 -22.50 -7.42
C LEU A 374 -2.05 -21.35 -8.08
N THR A 375 -1.43 -20.59 -8.99
CA THR A 375 -2.04 -19.48 -9.73
C THR A 375 -2.68 -19.88 -11.06
N LYS A 376 -2.49 -21.13 -11.54
CA LYS A 376 -3.17 -21.61 -12.75
C LYS A 376 -4.68 -21.60 -12.61
N GLY A 377 -5.37 -21.00 -13.59
CA GLY A 377 -6.83 -21.00 -13.69
C GLY A 377 -7.51 -19.78 -13.06
N HIS A 378 -6.78 -18.74 -12.85
CA HIS A 378 -7.27 -17.44 -12.39
C HIS A 378 -7.25 -16.40 -13.50
#